data_4ea67ae07f96c4ad257f116afb1ccca8
#
_entry.id   4ea67ae07f96c4ad257f116afb1ccca8
#
_cell.length_a   1.000
_cell.length_b   1.000
_cell.length_c   1.000
_cell.angle_alpha   90.00
_cell.angle_beta   90.00
_cell.angle_gamma   90.00
#
_symmetry.space_group_name_H-M   'P 1'
#
loop_
_entity.id
_entity.type
_entity.pdbx_description
1 polymer ?
#
loop_
_entity_poly.entity_id
_entity_poly.type
_entity_poly.pdbx_seq_one_letter_code
_entity_poly.pdbx_strand_id
1 'polypeptide(L)'
;MRLKVDFHIFAWMKVYRVVWATVQVRKEPSHRSELTNQLLYGESVRILQHENEWVYVESIHDGYLGWVEDKYSLIEHDKENIDFVVSPFTYLDTELESSYLPFGALVNPDLIHEEYEWTNKISKESFSLDEALALIQTVFYGCPYLWGGRTIFGIDCSGLTQLFGRIMGYKWPRDAQQQAEIGYEVTALTKTLPGDLAFFSNKEGRITHVGIILSTESILHASGKVRIDLIEEKGIYNMDTDTMTHT
;
A
#
# COMPACT_ATOMS: atom_id res chain seq x y z
N MET A 1 11.38 23.98 33.04
CA MET A 1 11.46 24.68 31.74
C MET A 1 10.56 23.88 30.76
N ARG A 2 9.33 24.35 30.52
CA ARG A 2 8.41 23.69 29.59
C ARG A 2 8.72 24.23 28.20
N LEU A 3 9.21 23.39 27.31
CA LEU A 3 9.29 23.67 25.86
C LEU A 3 7.86 23.83 25.34
N LYS A 4 7.49 25.02 24.93
CA LYS A 4 6.30 25.26 24.10
C LYS A 4 6.65 24.67 22.72
N VAL A 5 6.01 23.56 22.35
CA VAL A 5 5.97 23.10 20.96
C VAL A 5 5.03 24.06 20.23
N ASP A 6 5.56 24.85 19.32
CA ASP A 6 4.77 25.76 18.48
C ASP A 6 3.96 24.94 17.49
N PHE A 7 2.70 24.68 17.82
CA PHE A 7 1.72 24.02 16.92
C PHE A 7 1.43 24.82 15.63
N HIS A 8 1.95 26.04 15.51
CA HIS A 8 1.72 26.90 14.34
C HIS A 8 2.62 26.62 13.13
N ILE A 9 3.68 25.83 13.28
CA ILE A 9 4.61 25.52 12.16
C ILE A 9 3.96 24.57 11.13
N PHE A 10 3.05 23.71 11.54
CA PHE A 10 2.42 22.73 10.65
C PHE A 10 1.28 23.29 9.77
N ALA A 11 0.75 24.47 10.08
CA ALA A 11 -0.42 25.03 9.38
C ALA A 11 -0.12 25.59 7.97
N TRP A 12 1.16 25.69 7.57
CA TRP A 12 1.59 26.32 6.32
C TRP A 12 2.43 25.40 5.41
N MET A 13 2.59 24.14 5.74
CA MET A 13 3.31 23.22 4.86
C MET A 13 2.45 22.89 3.65
N LYS A 14 2.96 23.22 2.47
CA LYS A 14 2.31 22.92 1.20
C LYS A 14 2.13 21.43 1.02
N VAL A 15 1.00 21.05 0.44
CA VAL A 15 0.67 19.68 0.09
C VAL A 15 0.92 19.48 -1.39
N TYR A 16 1.55 18.37 -1.73
CA TYR A 16 1.86 17.97 -3.11
C TYR A 16 1.16 16.68 -3.42
N ARG A 17 0.67 16.57 -4.67
CA ARG A 17 0.06 15.37 -5.21
C ARG A 17 1.03 14.65 -6.13
N VAL A 18 1.08 13.35 -6.03
CA VAL A 18 1.75 12.46 -6.99
C VAL A 18 0.97 12.45 -8.30
N VAL A 19 1.64 12.79 -9.40
CA VAL A 19 1.02 12.85 -10.74
C VAL A 19 1.54 11.79 -11.71
N TRP A 20 2.52 10.98 -11.30
CA TRP A 20 2.93 9.79 -12.05
C TRP A 20 2.21 8.56 -11.51
N ALA A 21 2.04 7.54 -12.35
CA ALA A 21 1.39 6.29 -11.97
C ALA A 21 1.95 5.72 -10.66
N THR A 22 3.27 5.75 -10.51
CA THR A 22 3.98 5.41 -9.27
C THR A 22 5.24 6.26 -9.11
N VAL A 23 5.58 6.58 -7.87
CA VAL A 23 6.84 7.23 -7.50
C VAL A 23 7.54 6.41 -6.44
N GLN A 24 8.81 6.09 -6.67
CA GLN A 24 9.62 5.28 -5.77
C GLN A 24 10.04 6.10 -4.55
N VAL A 25 9.81 5.54 -3.38
CA VAL A 25 10.33 6.07 -2.11
C VAL A 25 11.56 5.28 -1.70
N ARG A 26 12.65 5.96 -1.47
CA ARG A 26 13.95 5.41 -1.12
C ARG A 26 14.32 5.72 0.32
N LYS A 27 15.13 4.86 0.91
CA LYS A 27 15.67 5.04 2.25
C LYS A 27 16.65 6.22 2.34
N GLU A 28 17.43 6.44 1.28
CA GLU A 28 18.43 7.49 1.15
C GLU A 28 18.28 8.18 -0.22
N PRO A 29 18.75 9.42 -0.41
CA PRO A 29 18.62 10.18 -1.66
C PRO A 29 19.56 9.63 -2.74
N SER A 30 19.30 8.43 -3.21
CA SER A 30 20.12 7.72 -4.20
C SER A 30 19.31 6.64 -4.94
N HIS A 31 19.51 6.52 -6.25
CA HIS A 31 18.95 5.43 -7.06
C HIS A 31 19.40 4.03 -6.65
N ARG A 32 20.55 3.93 -5.95
CA ARG A 32 21.09 2.66 -5.47
C ARG A 32 20.60 2.29 -4.06
N SER A 33 19.91 3.21 -3.41
CA SER A 33 19.33 2.98 -2.09
C SER A 33 18.16 2.00 -2.16
N GLU A 34 17.86 1.39 -1.03
CA GLU A 34 16.72 0.49 -0.84
C GLU A 34 15.40 1.17 -1.26
N LEU A 35 14.62 0.47 -2.08
CA LEU A 35 13.21 0.82 -2.32
C LEU A 35 12.43 0.44 -1.06
N THR A 36 11.81 1.40 -0.40
CA THR A 36 11.08 1.15 0.86
C THR A 36 9.57 1.26 0.69
N ASN A 37 9.13 2.03 -0.32
CA ASN A 37 7.71 2.21 -0.63
C ASN A 37 7.54 2.69 -2.08
N GLN A 38 6.31 2.64 -2.57
CA GLN A 38 5.84 3.33 -3.77
C GLN A 38 4.67 4.24 -3.39
N LEU A 39 4.73 5.51 -3.79
CA LEU A 39 3.57 6.38 -3.80
C LEU A 39 2.80 6.13 -5.10
N LEU A 40 1.47 6.08 -5.01
CA LEU A 40 0.59 5.90 -6.16
C LEU A 40 0.04 7.25 -6.63
N TYR A 41 -0.36 7.33 -7.89
CA TYR A 41 -1.02 8.52 -8.44
C TYR A 41 -2.13 9.03 -7.52
N GLY A 42 -2.19 10.34 -7.36
CA GLY A 42 -3.18 11.03 -6.54
C GLY A 42 -2.88 11.04 -5.03
N GLU A 43 -1.94 10.23 -4.54
CA GLU A 43 -1.54 10.28 -3.13
C GLU A 43 -0.88 11.62 -2.81
N SER A 44 -1.12 12.10 -1.59
CA SER A 44 -0.64 13.42 -1.14
C SER A 44 0.54 13.27 -0.19
N VAL A 45 1.51 14.17 -0.34
CA VAL A 45 2.72 14.24 0.50
C VAL A 45 3.01 15.66 0.96
N ARG A 46 3.76 15.80 2.04
CA ARG A 46 4.46 17.02 2.44
C ARG A 46 5.94 16.88 2.14
N ILE A 47 6.55 17.90 1.58
CA ILE A 47 8.01 17.98 1.43
C ILE A 47 8.59 18.54 2.72
N LEU A 48 9.48 17.79 3.37
CA LEU A 48 10.11 18.14 4.63
C LEU A 48 11.52 18.71 4.43
N GLN A 49 12.23 18.23 3.39
CA GLN A 49 13.61 18.60 3.11
C GLN A 49 13.91 18.48 1.62
N HIS A 50 14.83 19.29 1.11
CA HIS A 50 15.42 19.20 -0.23
C HIS A 50 16.89 18.83 -0.13
N GLU A 51 17.37 17.93 -0.96
CA GLU A 51 18.77 17.57 -1.09
C GLU A 51 19.10 17.24 -2.55
N ASN A 52 19.77 18.17 -3.26
CA ASN A 52 20.05 18.10 -4.69
C ASN A 52 18.78 17.83 -5.53
N GLU A 53 18.73 16.70 -6.23
CA GLU A 53 17.57 16.25 -7.04
C GLU A 53 16.57 15.40 -6.23
N TRP A 54 16.66 15.38 -4.90
CA TRP A 54 15.82 14.58 -4.02
C TRP A 54 15.05 15.44 -3.03
N VAL A 55 13.87 14.98 -2.68
CA VAL A 55 13.05 15.55 -1.61
C VAL A 55 12.72 14.47 -0.58
N TYR A 56 12.83 14.82 0.70
CA TYR A 56 12.38 13.98 1.80
C TYR A 56 10.91 14.29 2.05
N VAL A 57 10.05 13.29 1.94
CA VAL A 57 8.60 13.47 2.01
C VAL A 57 7.97 12.69 3.14
N GLU A 58 6.82 13.20 3.61
CA GLU A 58 5.89 12.50 4.48
C GLU A 58 4.60 12.23 3.71
N SER A 59 4.21 10.97 3.57
CA SER A 59 2.90 10.58 3.03
C SER A 59 1.79 11.02 3.99
N ILE A 60 0.77 11.71 3.47
CA ILE A 60 -0.37 12.17 4.29
C ILE A 60 -1.29 11.01 4.66
N HIS A 61 -1.29 9.95 3.85
CA HIS A 61 -2.16 8.80 4.07
C HIS A 61 -1.80 8.02 5.34
N ASP A 62 -0.50 7.76 5.54
CA ASP A 62 0.01 6.84 6.56
C ASP A 62 1.20 7.36 7.36
N GLY A 63 1.66 8.59 7.09
CA GLY A 63 2.82 9.20 7.73
C GLY A 63 4.17 8.61 7.30
N TYR A 64 4.20 7.79 6.22
CA TYR A 64 5.43 7.16 5.77
C TYR A 64 6.46 8.19 5.31
N LEU A 65 7.70 8.02 5.74
CA LEU A 65 8.80 8.93 5.47
C LEU A 65 9.81 8.30 4.50
N GLY A 66 10.34 9.09 3.58
CA GLY A 66 11.43 8.64 2.71
C GLY A 66 11.78 9.64 1.61
N TRP A 67 12.77 9.28 0.81
CA TRP A 67 13.30 10.10 -0.25
C TRP A 67 12.65 9.80 -1.59
N VAL A 68 12.23 10.85 -2.28
CA VAL A 68 11.66 10.81 -3.63
C VAL A 68 12.53 11.67 -4.55
N GLU A 69 12.78 11.22 -5.77
CA GLU A 69 13.46 12.02 -6.78
C GLU A 69 12.52 13.13 -7.27
N ASP A 70 13.00 14.39 -7.20
CA ASP A 70 12.23 15.56 -7.63
C ASP A 70 12.34 15.76 -9.17
N LYS A 71 11.51 15.00 -9.90
CA LYS A 71 11.43 15.03 -11.38
C LYS A 71 10.02 15.37 -11.87
N TYR A 72 9.43 16.44 -11.34
CA TYR A 72 8.08 16.86 -11.73
C TYR A 72 6.97 15.83 -11.44
N SER A 73 7.26 14.84 -10.60
CA SER A 73 6.28 13.83 -10.17
C SER A 73 5.33 14.32 -9.08
N LEU A 74 5.60 15.50 -8.52
CA LEU A 74 4.85 16.12 -7.43
C LEU A 74 4.37 17.52 -7.85
N ILE A 75 3.06 17.77 -7.74
CA ILE A 75 2.45 19.08 -8.03
C ILE A 75 1.74 19.58 -6.78
N GLU A 76 1.99 20.87 -6.42
CA GLU A 76 1.27 21.53 -5.34
C GLU A 76 -0.24 21.56 -5.62
N HIS A 77 -1.05 21.16 -4.64
CA HIS A 77 -2.50 21.18 -4.78
C HIS A 77 -3.22 21.36 -3.45
N ASP A 78 -4.49 21.77 -3.52
CA ASP A 78 -5.38 22.06 -2.39
C ASP A 78 -6.64 21.16 -2.34
N LYS A 79 -6.82 20.24 -3.30
CA LYS A 79 -8.02 19.40 -3.43
C LYS A 79 -7.69 17.92 -3.21
N GLU A 80 -8.52 17.23 -2.46
CA GLU A 80 -8.44 15.77 -2.32
C GLU A 80 -9.14 15.08 -3.49
N ASN A 81 -8.51 14.05 -4.05
CA ASN A 81 -9.18 13.05 -4.86
C ASN A 81 -9.73 11.98 -3.90
N ILE A 82 -10.96 11.59 -4.11
CA ILE A 82 -11.69 10.69 -3.20
C ILE A 82 -11.96 9.32 -3.78
N ASP A 83 -11.93 9.20 -5.10
CA ASP A 83 -12.16 7.94 -5.78
C ASP A 83 -10.85 7.17 -5.96
N PHE A 84 -10.91 5.85 -5.88
CA PHE A 84 -9.73 5.02 -6.09
C PHE A 84 -9.98 3.94 -7.16
N VAL A 85 -8.90 3.61 -7.87
CA VAL A 85 -8.89 2.57 -8.92
C VAL A 85 -9.05 1.21 -8.26
N VAL A 86 -10.03 0.42 -8.71
CA VAL A 86 -10.34 -0.94 -8.22
C VAL A 86 -10.15 -2.03 -9.28
N SER A 87 -9.70 -1.68 -10.47
CA SER A 87 -9.20 -2.61 -11.50
C SER A 87 -7.69 -2.81 -11.33
N PRO A 88 -7.09 -3.85 -11.92
CA PRO A 88 -5.63 -4.04 -11.92
C PRO A 88 -4.87 -2.78 -12.35
N PHE A 89 -5.41 -2.08 -13.34
CA PHE A 89 -5.04 -0.73 -13.75
C PHE A 89 -6.23 -0.04 -14.43
N THR A 90 -6.16 1.29 -14.54
CA THR A 90 -7.12 2.14 -15.24
C THR A 90 -6.35 3.03 -16.20
N TYR A 91 -6.92 3.35 -17.35
CA TYR A 91 -6.33 4.28 -18.30
C TYR A 91 -6.85 5.69 -18.00
N LEU A 92 -5.93 6.59 -17.68
CA LEU A 92 -6.17 8.03 -17.57
C LEU A 92 -5.77 8.65 -18.90
N ASP A 93 -6.66 9.43 -19.48
CA ASP A 93 -6.38 10.24 -20.66
C ASP A 93 -6.84 11.68 -20.41
N THR A 94 -5.91 12.61 -20.52
CA THR A 94 -6.16 14.04 -20.35
C THR A 94 -5.55 14.81 -21.52
N GLU A 95 -5.89 16.09 -21.66
CA GLU A 95 -5.26 16.95 -22.68
C GLU A 95 -3.73 17.05 -22.55
N LEU A 96 -3.18 16.75 -21.37
CA LEU A 96 -1.77 16.92 -21.04
C LEU A 96 -1.00 15.60 -21.07
N GLU A 97 -1.63 14.50 -20.70
CA GLU A 97 -0.97 13.19 -20.63
C GLU A 97 -1.97 12.03 -20.67
N SER A 98 -1.47 10.89 -21.13
CA SER A 98 -2.16 9.61 -21.08
C SER A 98 -1.32 8.62 -20.28
N SER A 99 -1.91 7.93 -19.30
CA SER A 99 -1.17 7.05 -18.41
C SER A 99 -2.01 5.89 -17.90
N TYR A 100 -1.36 4.77 -17.60
CA TYR A 100 -1.99 3.67 -16.84
C TYR A 100 -1.79 3.89 -15.36
N LEU A 101 -2.90 3.95 -14.62
CA LEU A 101 -2.92 4.10 -13.17
C LEU A 101 -3.12 2.75 -12.50
N PRO A 102 -2.34 2.40 -11.47
CA PRO A 102 -2.45 1.12 -10.79
C PRO A 102 -3.66 1.06 -9.85
N PHE A 103 -4.03 -0.15 -9.44
CA PHE A 103 -4.97 -0.39 -8.35
C PHE A 103 -4.60 0.44 -7.12
N GLY A 104 -5.58 1.07 -6.49
CA GLY A 104 -5.41 1.92 -5.30
C GLY A 104 -4.96 3.35 -5.59
N ALA A 105 -4.69 3.72 -6.86
CA ALA A 105 -4.48 5.13 -7.24
C ALA A 105 -5.71 5.97 -6.93
N LEU A 106 -5.51 7.23 -6.54
CA LEU A 106 -6.57 8.17 -6.21
C LEU A 106 -6.85 9.08 -7.42
N VAL A 107 -8.08 9.12 -7.87
CA VAL A 107 -8.46 9.79 -9.12
C VAL A 107 -9.63 10.74 -8.93
N ASN A 108 -9.72 11.73 -9.82
CA ASN A 108 -10.97 12.42 -10.08
C ASN A 108 -11.73 11.64 -11.18
N PRO A 109 -12.95 11.14 -10.92
CA PRO A 109 -13.72 10.37 -11.90
C PRO A 109 -13.96 11.11 -13.20
N ASP A 110 -14.06 12.44 -13.17
CA ASP A 110 -14.28 13.29 -14.37
C ASP A 110 -13.10 13.21 -15.37
N LEU A 111 -11.95 12.67 -14.96
CA LEU A 111 -10.77 12.50 -15.81
C LEU A 111 -10.67 11.10 -16.43
N ILE A 112 -11.57 10.18 -16.09
CA ILE A 112 -11.56 8.80 -16.59
C ILE A 112 -12.52 8.68 -17.77
N HIS A 113 -11.98 8.33 -18.96
CA HIS A 113 -12.80 8.12 -20.15
C HIS A 113 -13.52 6.78 -20.12
N GLU A 114 -14.83 6.77 -20.40
CA GLU A 114 -15.70 5.58 -20.41
C GLU A 114 -15.37 4.59 -21.55
N GLU A 115 -14.63 5.02 -22.59
CA GLU A 115 -14.26 4.18 -23.75
C GLU A 115 -13.49 2.89 -23.37
N TYR A 116 -12.94 2.83 -22.15
CA TYR A 116 -12.20 1.68 -21.61
C TYR A 116 -12.96 0.96 -20.49
N GLU A 117 -14.26 0.76 -20.62
CA GLU A 117 -15.15 0.17 -19.60
C GLU A 117 -14.61 -1.12 -18.95
N TRP A 118 -13.87 -1.94 -19.71
CA TRP A 118 -13.32 -3.21 -19.20
C TRP A 118 -12.11 -3.03 -18.26
N THR A 119 -11.46 -1.88 -18.27
CA THR A 119 -10.31 -1.55 -17.40
C THR A 119 -10.62 -0.47 -16.39
N ASN A 120 -11.60 0.39 -16.65
CA ASN A 120 -11.85 1.59 -15.87
C ASN A 120 -12.87 1.34 -14.77
N LYS A 121 -12.41 0.72 -13.68
CA LYS A 121 -13.22 0.55 -12.47
C LYS A 121 -12.67 1.44 -11.37
N ILE A 122 -13.48 2.41 -10.94
CA ILE A 122 -13.19 3.30 -9.81
C ILE A 122 -14.34 3.20 -8.79
N SER A 123 -14.07 3.50 -7.54
CA SER A 123 -15.07 3.49 -6.48
C SER A 123 -14.85 4.65 -5.51
N LYS A 124 -15.97 5.23 -5.06
CA LYS A 124 -16.03 6.20 -3.94
C LYS A 124 -16.25 5.53 -2.60
N GLU A 125 -16.88 4.36 -2.64
CA GLU A 125 -17.37 3.67 -1.46
C GLU A 125 -16.37 2.61 -1.01
N SER A 126 -16.30 2.42 0.29
CA SER A 126 -15.58 1.28 0.86
C SER A 126 -16.34 -0.01 0.56
N PHE A 127 -15.59 -1.07 0.29
CA PHE A 127 -16.13 -2.41 0.05
C PHE A 127 -16.48 -3.09 1.37
N SER A 128 -17.47 -3.96 1.33
CA SER A 128 -17.66 -4.96 2.38
C SER A 128 -16.46 -5.90 2.46
N LEU A 129 -16.31 -6.60 3.56
CA LEU A 129 -15.20 -7.54 3.76
C LEU A 129 -15.13 -8.60 2.65
N ASP A 130 -16.27 -9.22 2.31
CA ASP A 130 -16.32 -10.28 1.29
C ASP A 130 -15.96 -9.75 -0.11
N GLU A 131 -16.46 -8.56 -0.47
CA GLU A 131 -16.11 -7.90 -1.73
C GLU A 131 -14.62 -7.54 -1.77
N ALA A 132 -14.08 -7.01 -0.67
CA ALA A 132 -12.67 -6.64 -0.57
C ALA A 132 -11.75 -7.86 -0.68
N LEU A 133 -12.08 -8.98 0.00
CA LEU A 133 -11.35 -10.23 -0.11
C LEU A 133 -11.39 -10.79 -1.53
N ALA A 134 -12.54 -10.80 -2.18
CA ALA A 134 -12.67 -11.27 -3.55
C ALA A 134 -11.88 -10.40 -4.53
N LEU A 135 -11.95 -9.07 -4.35
CA LEU A 135 -11.28 -8.11 -5.22
C LEU A 135 -9.75 -8.22 -5.10
N ILE A 136 -9.22 -8.22 -3.86
CA ILE A 136 -7.77 -8.27 -3.66
C ILE A 136 -7.16 -9.59 -4.18
N GLN A 137 -7.88 -10.70 -4.02
CA GLN A 137 -7.49 -11.99 -4.60
C GLN A 137 -7.50 -11.92 -6.13
N THR A 138 -8.59 -11.43 -6.73
CA THR A 138 -8.73 -11.36 -8.20
C THR A 138 -7.65 -10.49 -8.83
N VAL A 139 -7.32 -9.36 -8.22
CA VAL A 139 -6.36 -8.40 -8.77
C VAL A 139 -4.92 -8.85 -8.58
N PHE A 140 -4.58 -9.39 -7.41
CA PHE A 140 -3.17 -9.60 -7.03
C PHE A 140 -2.70 -11.04 -7.06
N TYR A 141 -3.59 -12.04 -7.12
CA TYR A 141 -3.14 -13.44 -7.13
C TYR A 141 -2.14 -13.70 -8.27
N GLY A 142 -0.97 -14.24 -7.92
CA GLY A 142 0.12 -14.51 -8.86
C GLY A 142 1.05 -13.32 -9.15
N CYS A 143 0.75 -12.11 -8.67
CA CYS A 143 1.63 -10.95 -8.83
C CYS A 143 2.99 -11.21 -8.16
N PRO A 144 4.12 -10.81 -8.77
CA PRO A 144 5.44 -11.05 -8.22
C PRO A 144 5.67 -10.27 -6.92
N TYR A 145 6.48 -10.84 -6.03
CA TYR A 145 6.95 -10.12 -4.85
C TYR A 145 7.98 -9.05 -5.23
N LEU A 146 7.79 -7.85 -4.73
CA LEU A 146 8.76 -6.76 -4.82
C LEU A 146 8.82 -6.03 -3.48
N TRP A 147 9.97 -6.04 -2.83
CA TRP A 147 10.18 -5.26 -1.60
C TRP A 147 9.89 -3.77 -1.84
N GLY A 148 9.06 -3.16 -1.00
CA GLY A 148 8.59 -1.78 -1.17
C GLY A 148 7.50 -1.60 -2.23
N GLY A 149 7.13 -2.64 -2.97
CA GLY A 149 6.16 -2.57 -4.06
C GLY A 149 4.71 -2.44 -3.60
N ARG A 150 3.87 -1.79 -4.43
CA ARG A 150 2.42 -1.59 -4.19
C ARG A 150 1.58 -1.71 -5.46
N THR A 151 2.05 -2.43 -6.47
CA THR A 151 1.34 -2.59 -7.76
C THR A 151 1.28 -4.06 -8.18
N ILE A 152 0.46 -4.35 -9.20
CA ILE A 152 0.39 -5.70 -9.80
C ILE A 152 1.70 -6.15 -10.45
N PHE A 153 2.61 -5.21 -10.75
CA PHE A 153 3.95 -5.52 -11.30
C PHE A 153 4.97 -5.86 -10.23
N GLY A 154 4.61 -5.71 -8.98
CA GLY A 154 5.38 -6.09 -7.81
C GLY A 154 4.76 -5.50 -6.54
N ILE A 155 4.55 -6.37 -5.54
CA ILE A 155 3.94 -6.00 -4.27
C ILE A 155 4.61 -6.79 -3.14
N ASP A 156 4.81 -6.15 -1.97
CA ASP A 156 5.24 -6.85 -0.78
C ASP A 156 4.07 -7.21 0.15
N CYS A 157 4.38 -7.91 1.23
CA CYS A 157 3.37 -8.43 2.14
C CYS A 157 2.53 -7.32 2.80
N SER A 158 3.16 -6.27 3.31
CA SER A 158 2.48 -5.16 3.98
C SER A 158 1.84 -4.18 2.99
N GLY A 159 2.36 -4.06 1.77
CA GLY A 159 1.70 -3.33 0.67
C GLY A 159 0.39 -3.98 0.25
N LEU A 160 0.34 -5.31 0.19
CA LEU A 160 -0.88 -6.07 -0.10
C LEU A 160 -1.96 -5.84 0.97
N THR A 161 -1.59 -5.98 2.25
CA THR A 161 -2.52 -5.74 3.36
C THR A 161 -2.94 -4.28 3.46
N GLN A 162 -2.02 -3.32 3.20
CA GLN A 162 -2.35 -1.90 3.19
C GLN A 162 -3.40 -1.56 2.12
N LEU A 163 -3.26 -2.09 0.90
CA LEU A 163 -4.24 -1.89 -0.16
C LEU A 163 -5.58 -2.57 0.15
N PHE A 164 -5.56 -3.76 0.77
CA PHE A 164 -6.77 -4.40 1.30
C PHE A 164 -7.49 -3.52 2.32
N GLY A 165 -6.77 -2.95 3.30
CA GLY A 165 -7.34 -1.99 4.24
C GLY A 165 -7.91 -0.74 3.57
N ARG A 166 -7.20 -0.20 2.56
CA ARG A 166 -7.61 1.00 1.82
C ARG A 166 -8.99 0.84 1.16
N ILE A 167 -9.24 -0.27 0.47
CA ILE A 167 -10.54 -0.50 -0.19
C ILE A 167 -11.68 -0.71 0.79
N MET A 168 -11.39 -1.07 2.03
CA MET A 168 -12.37 -1.10 3.13
C MET A 168 -12.51 0.23 3.86
N GLY A 169 -11.81 1.29 3.42
CA GLY A 169 -11.84 2.62 4.03
C GLY A 169 -10.90 2.81 5.23
N TYR A 170 -10.00 1.87 5.49
CA TYR A 170 -9.02 1.99 6.58
C TYR A 170 -7.71 2.65 6.12
N LYS A 171 -7.07 3.37 7.02
CA LYS A 171 -5.75 3.97 6.84
C LYS A 171 -4.71 3.17 7.64
N TRP A 172 -4.28 2.04 7.10
CA TRP A 172 -3.28 1.22 7.75
C TRP A 172 -1.86 1.72 7.43
N PRO A 173 -0.91 1.58 8.38
CA PRO A 173 0.50 1.90 8.14
C PRO A 173 1.10 1.07 7.01
N ARG A 174 2.22 1.55 6.46
CA ARG A 174 2.92 0.87 5.37
C ARG A 174 3.65 -0.39 5.83
N ASP A 175 4.29 -0.35 7.00
CA ASP A 175 5.16 -1.44 7.45
C ASP A 175 4.41 -2.46 8.29
N ALA A 176 4.71 -3.75 8.09
CA ALA A 176 4.08 -4.86 8.82
C ALA A 176 4.21 -4.74 10.35
N GLN A 177 5.36 -4.24 10.84
CA GLN A 177 5.56 -3.99 12.26
C GLN A 177 4.54 -2.99 12.82
N GLN A 178 4.30 -1.90 12.11
CA GLN A 178 3.34 -0.87 12.53
C GLN A 178 1.88 -1.37 12.37
N GLN A 179 1.62 -2.20 11.34
CA GLN A 179 0.30 -2.83 11.18
C GLN A 179 -0.02 -3.78 12.34
N ALA A 180 0.99 -4.47 12.89
CA ALA A 180 0.80 -5.33 14.06
C ALA A 180 0.49 -4.56 15.36
N GLU A 181 0.76 -3.25 15.41
CA GLU A 181 0.51 -2.40 16.58
C GLU A 181 -0.93 -1.83 16.58
N ILE A 182 -1.68 -1.99 15.47
CA ILE A 182 -3.07 -1.56 15.39
C ILE A 182 -4.01 -2.78 15.46
N GLY A 183 -5.17 -2.58 16.07
CA GLY A 183 -6.17 -3.64 16.21
C GLY A 183 -6.08 -4.41 17.53
N TYR A 184 -6.66 -5.60 17.55
CA TYR A 184 -6.78 -6.44 18.74
C TYR A 184 -6.16 -7.80 18.46
N GLU A 185 -5.40 -8.31 19.43
CA GLU A 185 -4.79 -9.64 19.33
C GLU A 185 -5.85 -10.74 19.38
N VAL A 186 -5.79 -11.67 18.42
CA VAL A 186 -6.55 -12.93 18.41
C VAL A 186 -5.63 -14.04 18.87
N THR A 187 -5.90 -14.62 20.04
CA THR A 187 -5.00 -15.51 20.77
C THR A 187 -4.89 -16.94 20.23
N ALA A 188 -5.67 -17.32 19.23
CA ALA A 188 -5.65 -18.67 18.68
C ALA A 188 -6.12 -18.65 17.21
N LEU A 189 -5.46 -19.43 16.36
CA LEU A 189 -5.81 -19.55 14.94
C LEU A 189 -7.26 -20.00 14.73
N THR A 190 -7.76 -20.87 15.61
CA THR A 190 -9.16 -21.35 15.56
C THR A 190 -10.22 -20.28 15.83
N LYS A 191 -9.81 -19.10 16.29
CA LYS A 191 -10.69 -17.95 16.56
C LYS A 191 -10.59 -16.85 15.52
N THR A 192 -9.68 -17.00 14.54
CA THR A 192 -9.54 -16.02 13.48
C THR A 192 -10.74 -16.04 12.54
N LEU A 193 -11.01 -14.88 11.98
CA LEU A 193 -12.06 -14.67 10.97
C LEU A 193 -11.43 -14.25 9.65
N PRO A 194 -12.10 -14.49 8.50
CA PRO A 194 -11.67 -13.94 7.23
C PRO A 194 -11.46 -12.42 7.33
N GLY A 195 -10.32 -11.94 6.78
CA GLY A 195 -9.92 -10.54 6.84
C GLY A 195 -9.03 -10.17 8.03
N ASP A 196 -8.89 -11.02 9.04
CA ASP A 196 -7.87 -10.83 10.08
C ASP A 196 -6.46 -10.87 9.48
N LEU A 197 -5.51 -10.18 10.11
CA LEU A 197 -4.11 -10.19 9.68
C LEU A 197 -3.29 -11.13 10.57
N ALA A 198 -2.57 -12.04 9.94
CA ALA A 198 -1.59 -12.88 10.62
C ALA A 198 -0.18 -12.29 10.46
N PHE A 199 0.52 -12.09 11.56
CA PHE A 199 1.86 -11.52 11.61
C PHE A 199 2.87 -12.57 12.04
N PHE A 200 4.04 -12.57 11.39
CA PHE A 200 5.09 -13.54 11.66
C PHE A 200 6.38 -12.79 12.03
N SER A 201 6.99 -13.21 13.14
CA SER A 201 8.20 -12.60 13.65
C SER A 201 9.44 -13.46 13.40
N ASN A 202 10.59 -12.83 13.34
CA ASN A 202 11.86 -13.54 13.40
C ASN A 202 12.21 -13.94 14.85
N LYS A 203 13.34 -14.59 15.04
CA LYS A 203 13.79 -15.07 16.37
C LYS A 203 14.03 -13.93 17.38
N GLU A 204 14.25 -12.73 16.91
CA GLU A 204 14.43 -11.52 17.73
C GLU A 204 13.09 -10.83 18.07
N GLY A 205 11.94 -11.43 17.66
CA GLY A 205 10.59 -10.88 17.91
C GLY A 205 10.18 -9.73 16.97
N ARG A 206 10.99 -9.42 15.94
CA ARG A 206 10.65 -8.40 14.97
C ARG A 206 9.70 -8.98 13.92
N ILE A 207 8.58 -8.30 13.66
CA ILE A 207 7.65 -8.68 12.60
C ILE A 207 8.33 -8.51 11.24
N THR A 208 8.35 -9.57 10.45
CA THR A 208 9.00 -9.65 9.13
C THR A 208 8.05 -10.01 8.01
N HIS A 209 6.85 -10.48 8.34
CA HIS A 209 5.86 -10.88 7.36
C HIS A 209 4.43 -10.68 7.87
N VAL A 210 3.49 -10.49 6.93
CA VAL A 210 2.06 -10.36 7.20
C VAL A 210 1.26 -10.97 6.06
N GLY A 211 0.08 -11.51 6.38
CA GLY A 211 -0.88 -11.99 5.38
C GLY A 211 -2.31 -11.83 5.87
N ILE A 212 -3.25 -12.01 4.97
CA ILE A 212 -4.70 -11.89 5.19
C ILE A 212 -5.28 -13.29 5.41
N ILE A 213 -5.89 -13.53 6.54
CA ILE A 213 -6.61 -14.78 6.82
C ILE A 213 -7.81 -14.89 5.88
N LEU A 214 -7.92 -15.99 5.17
CA LEU A 214 -9.09 -16.34 4.35
C LEU A 214 -10.01 -17.32 5.08
N SER A 215 -9.42 -18.19 5.90
CA SER A 215 -10.10 -19.14 6.78
C SER A 215 -9.15 -19.55 7.90
N THR A 216 -9.60 -20.36 8.85
CA THR A 216 -8.73 -20.96 9.88
C THR A 216 -7.64 -21.89 9.32
N GLU A 217 -7.65 -22.17 8.01
CA GLU A 217 -6.70 -23.08 7.34
C GLU A 217 -5.95 -22.43 6.19
N SER A 218 -6.30 -21.18 5.79
CA SER A 218 -5.74 -20.57 4.59
C SER A 218 -5.44 -19.08 4.75
N ILE A 219 -4.34 -18.64 4.13
CA ILE A 219 -3.82 -17.28 4.18
C ILE A 219 -3.45 -16.79 2.77
N LEU A 220 -3.85 -15.56 2.44
CA LEU A 220 -3.38 -14.83 1.27
C LEU A 220 -2.21 -13.95 1.67
N HIS A 221 -1.06 -14.14 1.03
CA HIS A 221 0.13 -13.36 1.36
C HIS A 221 1.05 -13.17 0.16
N ALA A 222 2.02 -12.25 0.25
CA ALA A 222 3.04 -12.04 -0.79
C ALA A 222 4.38 -12.62 -0.32
N SER A 223 4.76 -13.76 -0.91
CA SER A 223 6.04 -14.44 -0.67
C SER A 223 6.52 -15.10 -1.96
N GLY A 224 7.55 -14.53 -2.60
CA GLY A 224 7.93 -14.83 -3.98
C GLY A 224 6.92 -14.31 -5.02
N LYS A 225 5.65 -14.56 -4.77
CA LYS A 225 4.48 -14.01 -5.48
C LYS A 225 3.32 -13.89 -4.49
N VAL A 226 2.26 -13.20 -4.87
CA VAL A 226 0.99 -13.25 -4.12
C VAL A 226 0.36 -14.62 -4.33
N ARG A 227 0.05 -15.30 -3.23
CA ARG A 227 -0.36 -16.70 -3.21
C ARG A 227 -1.28 -17.01 -2.03
N ILE A 228 -1.98 -18.13 -2.13
CA ILE A 228 -2.74 -18.71 -1.02
C ILE A 228 -2.01 -19.96 -0.58
N ASP A 229 -1.70 -20.07 0.69
CA ASP A 229 -1.07 -21.20 1.32
C ASP A 229 -1.87 -21.65 2.54
N LEU A 230 -1.55 -22.81 3.09
CA LEU A 230 -2.13 -23.26 4.35
C LEU A 230 -1.46 -22.52 5.50
N ILE A 231 -2.26 -22.17 6.52
CA ILE A 231 -1.76 -21.61 7.77
C ILE A 231 -1.96 -22.60 8.91
N GLU A 232 -0.93 -22.74 9.71
CA GLU A 232 -0.92 -23.57 10.93
C GLU A 232 -0.36 -22.74 12.10
N GLU A 233 -0.54 -23.20 13.33
CA GLU A 233 0.03 -22.53 14.51
C GLU A 233 1.57 -22.41 14.46
N LYS A 234 2.23 -23.23 13.67
CA LYS A 234 3.69 -23.25 13.50
C LYS A 234 4.19 -22.31 12.40
N GLY A 235 3.30 -21.74 11.58
CA GLY A 235 3.67 -20.89 10.46
C GLY A 235 2.84 -21.18 9.19
N ILE A 236 3.38 -20.81 8.03
CA ILE A 236 2.76 -20.99 6.72
C ILE A 236 3.37 -22.21 6.04
N TYR A 237 2.53 -23.15 5.63
CA TYR A 237 2.92 -24.29 4.80
C TYR A 237 2.88 -23.89 3.32
N ASN A 238 4.05 -23.72 2.72
CA ASN A 238 4.21 -23.34 1.33
C ASN A 238 3.92 -24.55 0.42
N MET A 239 2.80 -24.50 -0.29
CA MET A 239 2.31 -25.59 -1.12
C MET A 239 3.17 -25.85 -2.38
N ASP A 240 3.93 -24.85 -2.87
CA ASP A 240 4.80 -25.03 -4.05
C ASP A 240 6.11 -25.76 -3.69
N THR A 241 6.61 -25.57 -2.47
CA THR A 241 7.91 -26.12 -2.01
C THR A 241 7.78 -27.25 -1.01
N ASP A 242 6.57 -27.55 -0.55
CA ASP A 242 6.29 -28.59 0.45
C ASP A 242 7.06 -28.35 1.76
N THR A 243 7.12 -27.08 2.22
CA THR A 243 7.91 -26.68 3.39
C THR A 243 7.17 -25.67 4.25
N MET A 244 7.45 -25.71 5.57
CA MET A 244 7.02 -24.65 6.49
C MET A 244 7.89 -23.40 6.29
N THR A 245 7.23 -22.25 6.21
CA THR A 245 7.86 -20.93 6.11
C THR A 245 7.23 -19.98 7.12
N HIS A 246 7.88 -18.87 7.41
CA HIS A 246 7.35 -17.85 8.34
C HIS A 246 6.91 -18.46 9.69
N THR A 247 7.84 -19.22 10.30
CA THR A 247 7.61 -19.92 11.59
C THR A 247 7.94 -19.05 12.79
#